data_c55907dfdbe0a1813375952d4e22c83a
#
_entry.id   c55907dfdbe0a1813375952d4e22c83a
#
_cell.length_a   1.000
_cell.length_b   1.000
_cell.length_c   1.000
_cell.angle_alpha   90.00
_cell.angle_beta   90.00
_cell.angle_gamma   90.00
#
_symmetry.space_group_name_H-M   'P 1'
#
loop_
_entity.id
_entity.type
_entity.pdbx_description
1 polymer ?
#
loop_
_entity_poly.entity_id
_entity_poly.type
_entity_poly.pdbx_seq_one_letter_code
_entity_poly.pdbx_strand_id
1 'polypeptide(L)'
;MAVDKNKIIAEATKLVQKGAYEKAIRTYEKILVEDPKDVRVLLKVGELYQKKGDDRLAADAFKRVAETYADQGFFLKSVAVYKQIVKLDPEDVRTNERLAALYQQLGLMSDAMAQYQQMAAAYEKAGDSAKLLEVLKRMVELDPENIASSIKLGELYQRANQAGPAL
;
A
#
# COMPACT_ATOMS: atom_id res chain seq x y z
N MET A 1 -22.49 -19.06 18.54
CA MET A 1 -23.28 -19.51 17.37
C MET A 1 -22.55 -19.05 16.13
N ALA A 2 -22.20 -19.96 15.22
CA ALA A 2 -21.57 -19.59 13.97
C ALA A 2 -22.51 -18.65 13.19
N VAL A 3 -21.96 -17.54 12.74
CA VAL A 3 -22.71 -16.53 11.99
C VAL A 3 -23.06 -17.12 10.61
N ASP A 4 -24.35 -17.11 10.25
CA ASP A 4 -24.76 -17.51 8.91
C ASP A 4 -24.27 -16.48 7.88
N LYS A 5 -23.06 -16.71 7.37
CA LYS A 5 -22.37 -15.84 6.44
C LYS A 5 -23.20 -15.55 5.19
N ASN A 6 -23.90 -16.54 4.65
CA ASN A 6 -24.70 -16.37 3.45
C ASN A 6 -25.88 -15.42 3.69
N LYS A 7 -26.54 -15.55 4.85
CA LYS A 7 -27.63 -14.67 5.24
C LYS A 7 -27.16 -13.22 5.40
N ILE A 8 -26.01 -13.03 6.04
CA ILE A 8 -25.42 -11.69 6.22
C ILE A 8 -25.04 -11.08 4.87
N ILE A 9 -24.42 -11.83 3.97
CA ILE A 9 -24.08 -11.35 2.64
C ILE A 9 -25.34 -10.93 1.86
N ALA A 10 -26.40 -11.74 1.91
CA ALA A 10 -27.67 -11.43 1.26
C ALA A 10 -28.32 -10.15 1.82
N GLU A 11 -28.29 -9.97 3.14
CA GLU A 11 -28.78 -8.76 3.81
C GLU A 11 -27.97 -7.52 3.38
N ALA A 12 -26.63 -7.61 3.45
CA ALA A 12 -25.74 -6.55 3.05
C ALA A 12 -25.94 -6.16 1.57
N THR A 13 -26.09 -7.15 0.68
CA THR A 13 -26.33 -6.92 -0.74
C THR A 13 -27.63 -6.14 -0.98
N LYS A 14 -28.71 -6.48 -0.26
CA LYS A 14 -29.97 -5.71 -0.32
C LYS A 14 -29.80 -4.28 0.14
N LEU A 15 -28.99 -4.05 1.17
CA LEU A 15 -28.68 -2.70 1.66
C LEU A 15 -27.87 -1.89 0.62
N VAL A 16 -26.92 -2.53 -0.06
CA VAL A 16 -26.16 -1.92 -1.18
C VAL A 16 -27.10 -1.49 -2.31
N GLN A 17 -28.05 -2.36 -2.71
CA GLN A 17 -29.02 -2.04 -3.75
C GLN A 17 -29.91 -0.84 -3.41
N LYS A 18 -30.16 -0.64 -2.10
CA LYS A 18 -30.91 0.52 -1.58
C LYS A 18 -30.06 1.79 -1.38
N GLY A 19 -28.76 1.73 -1.71
CA GLY A 19 -27.83 2.83 -1.46
C GLY A 19 -27.47 3.05 0.02
N ALA A 20 -27.88 2.14 0.91
CA ALA A 20 -27.63 2.20 2.34
C ALA A 20 -26.23 1.68 2.69
N TYR A 21 -25.18 2.31 2.11
CA TYR A 21 -23.80 1.83 2.16
C TYR A 21 -23.26 1.67 3.58
N GLU A 22 -23.52 2.62 4.46
CA GLU A 22 -23.08 2.55 5.87
C GLU A 22 -23.65 1.32 6.59
N LYS A 23 -24.94 1.06 6.40
CA LYS A 23 -25.59 -0.13 6.99
C LYS A 23 -25.05 -1.42 6.38
N ALA A 24 -24.79 -1.42 5.07
CA ALA A 24 -24.19 -2.56 4.39
C ALA A 24 -22.78 -2.87 4.92
N ILE A 25 -21.93 -1.86 5.11
CA ILE A 25 -20.60 -2.00 5.70
C ILE A 25 -20.70 -2.66 7.09
N ARG A 26 -21.51 -2.09 8.00
CA ARG A 26 -21.71 -2.64 9.35
C ARG A 26 -22.23 -4.09 9.32
N THR A 27 -23.02 -4.42 8.31
CA THR A 27 -23.52 -5.80 8.14
C THR A 27 -22.40 -6.72 7.69
N TYR A 28 -21.54 -6.31 6.75
CA TYR A 28 -20.35 -7.08 6.35
C TYR A 28 -19.33 -7.22 7.49
N GLU A 29 -19.15 -6.20 8.32
CA GLU A 29 -18.21 -6.22 9.46
C GLU A 29 -18.54 -7.33 10.46
N LYS A 30 -19.79 -7.75 10.59
CA LYS A 30 -20.16 -8.92 11.41
C LYS A 30 -19.43 -10.19 10.96
N ILE A 31 -19.18 -10.34 9.65
CA ILE A 31 -18.40 -11.47 9.14
C ILE A 31 -16.93 -11.29 9.50
N LEU A 32 -16.40 -10.07 9.40
CA LEU A 32 -15.00 -9.77 9.67
C LEU A 32 -14.61 -9.89 11.15
N VAL A 33 -15.58 -9.91 12.06
CA VAL A 33 -15.36 -10.22 13.48
C VAL A 33 -14.97 -11.70 13.67
N GLU A 34 -15.59 -12.60 12.92
CA GLU A 34 -15.29 -14.05 12.99
C GLU A 34 -14.16 -14.46 12.04
N ASP A 35 -14.12 -13.86 10.85
CA ASP A 35 -13.11 -14.11 9.83
C ASP A 35 -12.48 -12.78 9.36
N PRO A 36 -11.49 -12.26 10.11
CA PRO A 36 -10.86 -10.97 9.80
C PRO A 36 -10.11 -10.93 8.46
N LYS A 37 -9.81 -12.09 7.89
CA LYS A 37 -9.07 -12.24 6.63
C LYS A 37 -9.97 -12.66 5.44
N ASP A 38 -11.29 -12.54 5.57
CA ASP A 38 -12.20 -12.80 4.45
C ASP A 38 -12.00 -11.75 3.34
N VAL A 39 -11.17 -12.12 2.36
CA VAL A 39 -10.80 -11.24 1.25
C VAL A 39 -12.01 -10.76 0.45
N ARG A 40 -13.03 -11.61 0.26
CA ARG A 40 -14.23 -11.23 -0.52
C ARG A 40 -15.04 -10.16 0.20
N VAL A 41 -15.18 -10.31 1.50
CA VAL A 41 -15.89 -9.33 2.33
C VAL A 41 -15.09 -8.04 2.46
N LEU A 42 -13.77 -8.12 2.68
CA LEU A 42 -12.87 -6.96 2.73
C LEU A 42 -12.91 -6.15 1.43
N LEU A 43 -12.91 -6.81 0.26
CA LEU A 43 -13.05 -6.14 -1.03
C LEU A 43 -14.37 -5.38 -1.13
N LYS A 44 -15.47 -6.01 -0.71
CA LYS A 44 -16.79 -5.35 -0.72
C LYS A 44 -16.84 -4.14 0.20
N VAL A 45 -16.27 -4.25 1.38
CA VAL A 45 -16.18 -3.12 2.33
C VAL A 45 -15.35 -1.99 1.74
N GLY A 46 -14.18 -2.27 1.14
CA GLY A 46 -13.36 -1.28 0.46
C GLY A 46 -14.09 -0.57 -0.68
N GLU A 47 -14.76 -1.33 -1.57
CA GLU A 47 -15.58 -0.79 -2.65
C GLU A 47 -16.72 0.13 -2.13
N LEU A 48 -17.33 -0.21 -1.01
CA LEU A 48 -18.40 0.59 -0.40
C LEU A 48 -17.87 1.87 0.22
N TYR A 49 -16.70 1.84 0.85
CA TYR A 49 -16.04 3.06 1.33
C TYR A 49 -15.67 3.99 0.16
N GLN A 50 -15.15 3.47 -0.96
CA GLN A 50 -14.92 4.29 -2.16
C GLN A 50 -16.22 4.94 -2.69
N LYS A 51 -17.33 4.19 -2.75
CA LYS A 51 -18.63 4.74 -3.16
C LYS A 51 -19.14 5.84 -2.24
N LYS A 52 -18.75 5.81 -0.97
CA LYS A 52 -19.03 6.88 0.00
C LYS A 52 -18.09 8.08 -0.13
N GLY A 53 -17.01 7.96 -0.91
CA GLY A 53 -15.95 8.96 -0.97
C GLY A 53 -14.99 8.93 0.21
N ASP A 54 -14.93 7.83 0.95
CA ASP A 54 -14.03 7.64 2.09
C ASP A 54 -12.80 6.81 1.65
N ASP A 55 -11.93 7.48 0.89
CA ASP A 55 -10.76 6.84 0.27
C ASP A 55 -9.78 6.28 1.30
N ARG A 56 -9.69 6.89 2.49
CA ARG A 56 -8.83 6.42 3.56
C ARG A 56 -9.29 5.06 4.09
N LEU A 57 -10.56 4.91 4.44
CA LEU A 57 -11.10 3.64 4.93
C LEU A 57 -11.13 2.58 3.83
N ALA A 58 -11.34 2.99 2.58
CA ALA A 58 -11.20 2.10 1.43
C ALA A 58 -9.77 1.56 1.32
N ALA A 59 -8.76 2.43 1.41
CA ALA A 59 -7.35 2.04 1.39
C ALA A 59 -7.00 1.08 2.53
N ASP A 60 -7.52 1.32 3.76
CA ASP A 60 -7.28 0.43 4.90
C ASP A 60 -7.88 -0.96 4.68
N ALA A 61 -9.09 -1.06 4.11
CA ALA A 61 -9.70 -2.34 3.75
C ALA A 61 -8.89 -3.07 2.67
N PHE A 62 -8.47 -2.36 1.62
CA PHE A 62 -7.66 -2.94 0.56
C PHE A 62 -6.25 -3.34 1.03
N LYS A 63 -5.63 -2.62 1.98
CA LYS A 63 -4.36 -3.06 2.59
C LYS A 63 -4.50 -4.44 3.22
N ARG A 64 -5.56 -4.67 3.98
CA ARG A 64 -5.83 -5.99 4.58
C ARG A 64 -6.00 -7.09 3.52
N VAL A 65 -6.64 -6.78 2.40
CA VAL A 65 -6.74 -7.71 1.25
C VAL A 65 -5.37 -8.02 0.67
N ALA A 66 -4.58 -6.98 0.39
CA ALA A 66 -3.27 -7.13 -0.21
C ALA A 66 -2.31 -7.93 0.67
N GLU A 67 -2.31 -7.66 1.98
CA GLU A 67 -1.51 -8.40 2.97
C GLU A 67 -1.97 -9.87 3.05
N THR A 68 -3.27 -10.12 3.07
CA THR A 68 -3.80 -11.50 3.06
C THR A 68 -3.38 -12.26 1.81
N TYR A 69 -3.41 -11.64 0.64
CA TYR A 69 -2.90 -12.27 -0.58
C TYR A 69 -1.40 -12.54 -0.54
N ALA A 70 -0.61 -11.60 0.00
CA ALA A 70 0.83 -11.80 0.16
C ALA A 70 1.15 -12.95 1.12
N ASP A 71 0.47 -13.02 2.27
CA ASP A 71 0.60 -14.10 3.26
C ASP A 71 0.29 -15.49 2.65
N GLN A 72 -0.64 -15.53 1.69
CA GLN A 72 -1.03 -16.74 0.97
C GLN A 72 -0.14 -17.07 -0.23
N GLY A 73 0.88 -16.25 -0.53
CA GLY A 73 1.75 -16.40 -1.69
C GLY A 73 1.16 -15.93 -3.01
N PHE A 74 0.00 -15.28 -3.00
CA PHE A 74 -0.63 -14.72 -4.20
C PHE A 74 -0.08 -13.32 -4.52
N PHE A 75 1.23 -13.23 -4.74
CA PHE A 75 1.95 -11.96 -4.88
C PHE A 75 1.41 -11.06 -6.00
N LEU A 76 1.07 -11.62 -7.16
CA LEU A 76 0.48 -10.85 -8.27
C LEU A 76 -0.89 -10.25 -7.90
N LYS A 77 -1.71 -10.97 -7.15
CA LYS A 77 -2.98 -10.44 -6.64
C LYS A 77 -2.74 -9.32 -5.63
N SER A 78 -1.77 -9.50 -4.74
CA SER A 78 -1.36 -8.48 -3.78
C SER A 78 -0.90 -7.20 -4.48
N VAL A 79 -0.04 -7.32 -5.50
CA VAL A 79 0.40 -6.18 -6.33
C VAL A 79 -0.79 -5.46 -6.96
N ALA A 80 -1.74 -6.19 -7.54
CA ALA A 80 -2.92 -5.59 -8.16
C ALA A 80 -3.74 -4.74 -7.17
N VAL A 81 -3.90 -5.22 -5.93
CA VAL A 81 -4.62 -4.49 -4.87
C VAL A 81 -3.81 -3.29 -4.38
N TYR A 82 -2.50 -3.43 -4.15
CA TYR A 82 -1.66 -2.29 -3.76
C TYR A 82 -1.65 -1.18 -4.83
N LYS A 83 -1.69 -1.52 -6.11
CA LYS A 83 -1.85 -0.53 -7.20
C LYS A 83 -3.17 0.25 -7.12
N GLN A 84 -4.24 -0.37 -6.63
CA GLN A 84 -5.48 0.37 -6.34
C GLN A 84 -5.29 1.35 -5.19
N ILE A 85 -4.58 0.95 -4.13
CA ILE A 85 -4.31 1.82 -2.98
C ILE A 85 -3.48 3.03 -3.40
N VAL A 86 -2.44 2.84 -4.23
CA VAL A 86 -1.64 3.97 -4.77
C VAL A 86 -2.50 4.97 -5.56
N LYS A 87 -3.56 4.52 -6.23
CA LYS A 87 -4.48 5.44 -6.92
C LYS A 87 -5.33 6.26 -5.96
N LEU A 88 -5.63 5.73 -4.77
CA LEU A 88 -6.39 6.42 -3.74
C LEU A 88 -5.51 7.38 -2.93
N ASP A 89 -4.28 6.98 -2.66
CA ASP A 89 -3.30 7.75 -1.93
C ASP A 89 -1.90 7.57 -2.56
N PRO A 90 -1.56 8.40 -3.58
CA PRO A 90 -0.27 8.31 -4.27
C PRO A 90 0.94 8.66 -3.38
N GLU A 91 0.71 9.40 -2.29
CA GLU A 91 1.76 9.83 -1.37
C GLU A 91 2.00 8.84 -0.21
N ASP A 92 1.23 7.75 -0.12
CA ASP A 92 1.45 6.70 0.89
C ASP A 92 2.74 5.91 0.59
N VAL A 93 3.82 6.40 1.17
CA VAL A 93 5.15 5.79 1.02
C VAL A 93 5.18 4.33 1.48
N ARG A 94 4.39 3.96 2.49
CA ARG A 94 4.32 2.57 2.98
C ARG A 94 3.75 1.61 1.94
N THR A 95 2.76 2.07 1.19
CA THR A 95 2.21 1.30 0.07
C THR A 95 3.25 1.12 -1.05
N ASN A 96 3.99 2.17 -1.38
CA ASN A 96 5.08 2.10 -2.36
C ASN A 96 6.20 1.15 -1.89
N GLU A 97 6.55 1.16 -0.61
CA GLU A 97 7.54 0.23 -0.01
C GLU A 97 7.08 -1.23 -0.14
N ARG A 98 5.81 -1.52 0.18
CA ARG A 98 5.24 -2.86 0.03
C ARG A 98 5.22 -3.34 -1.42
N LEU A 99 4.87 -2.46 -2.36
CA LEU A 99 4.93 -2.75 -3.78
C LEU A 99 6.36 -3.03 -4.25
N ALA A 100 7.33 -2.21 -3.84
CA ALA A 100 8.74 -2.44 -4.18
C ALA A 100 9.21 -3.81 -3.71
N ALA A 101 8.90 -4.20 -2.46
CA ALA A 101 9.24 -5.50 -1.91
C ALA A 101 8.60 -6.65 -2.68
N LEU A 102 7.32 -6.54 -3.05
CA LEU A 102 6.62 -7.56 -3.84
C LEU A 102 7.19 -7.67 -5.26
N TYR A 103 7.51 -6.55 -5.90
CA TYR A 103 8.16 -6.55 -7.21
C TYR A 103 9.53 -7.20 -7.19
N GLN A 104 10.36 -6.93 -6.15
CA GLN A 104 11.64 -7.62 -5.96
C GLN A 104 11.43 -9.14 -5.80
N GLN A 105 10.46 -9.55 -4.98
CA GLN A 105 10.15 -10.95 -4.76
C GLN A 105 9.70 -11.66 -6.06
N LEU A 106 9.04 -10.94 -6.95
CA LEU A 106 8.62 -11.41 -8.27
C LEU A 106 9.72 -11.30 -9.34
N GLY A 107 10.90 -10.74 -9.01
CA GLY A 107 11.97 -10.50 -9.98
C GLY A 107 11.71 -9.33 -10.94
N LEU A 108 10.71 -8.50 -10.65
CA LEU A 108 10.32 -7.35 -11.46
C LEU A 108 11.11 -6.10 -11.03
N MET A 109 12.41 -6.09 -11.32
CA MET A 109 13.35 -5.08 -10.79
C MET A 109 13.05 -3.66 -11.29
N SER A 110 12.64 -3.50 -12.54
CA SER A 110 12.26 -2.20 -13.10
C SER A 110 11.04 -1.59 -12.39
N ASP A 111 10.05 -2.43 -12.07
CA ASP A 111 8.86 -1.98 -11.32
C ASP A 111 9.22 -1.63 -9.87
N ALA A 112 10.08 -2.42 -9.24
CA ALA A 112 10.61 -2.11 -7.91
C ALA A 112 11.35 -0.77 -7.90
N MET A 113 12.21 -0.54 -8.89
CA MET A 113 12.95 0.71 -9.05
C MET A 113 12.01 1.92 -9.20
N ALA A 114 10.93 1.79 -9.98
CA ALA A 114 9.93 2.85 -10.12
C ALA A 114 9.27 3.23 -8.78
N GLN A 115 8.99 2.26 -7.91
CA GLN A 115 8.45 2.53 -6.57
C GLN A 115 9.48 3.26 -5.69
N TYR A 116 10.74 2.84 -5.72
CA TYR A 116 11.81 3.54 -4.98
C TYR A 116 12.02 4.96 -5.46
N GLN A 117 11.91 5.23 -6.77
CA GLN A 117 11.96 6.59 -7.31
C GLN A 117 10.83 7.47 -6.77
N GLN A 118 9.61 6.94 -6.68
CA GLN A 118 8.47 7.66 -6.08
C GLN A 118 8.70 7.96 -4.60
N MET A 119 9.22 6.97 -3.84
CA MET A 119 9.57 7.16 -2.44
C MET A 119 10.67 8.22 -2.26
N ALA A 120 11.70 8.18 -3.10
CA ALA A 120 12.78 9.17 -3.07
C ALA A 120 12.25 10.59 -3.34
N ALA A 121 11.36 10.76 -4.32
CA ALA A 121 10.73 12.04 -4.61
C ALA A 121 9.86 12.55 -3.46
N ALA A 122 9.11 11.66 -2.80
CA ALA A 122 8.28 12.01 -1.64
C ALA A 122 9.14 12.46 -0.45
N TYR A 123 10.22 11.73 -0.13
CA TYR A 123 11.14 12.10 0.95
C TYR A 123 11.93 13.37 0.65
N GLU A 124 12.32 13.60 -0.61
CA GLU A 124 12.95 14.84 -1.02
C GLU A 124 12.01 16.05 -0.84
N LYS A 125 10.76 15.92 -1.27
CA LYS A 125 9.72 16.95 -1.07
C LYS A 125 9.45 17.22 0.42
N ALA A 126 9.50 16.18 1.26
CA ALA A 126 9.32 16.29 2.70
C ALA A 126 10.57 16.81 3.45
N GLY A 127 11.73 16.90 2.78
CA GLY A 127 13.00 17.26 3.41
C GLY A 127 13.57 16.19 4.36
N ASP A 128 13.06 14.94 4.28
CA ASP A 128 13.53 13.82 5.10
C ASP A 128 14.79 13.20 4.47
N SER A 129 15.93 13.85 4.69
CA SER A 129 17.22 13.44 4.12
C SER A 129 17.66 12.05 4.60
N ALA A 130 17.29 11.64 5.82
CA ALA A 130 17.66 10.33 6.35
C ALA A 130 16.97 9.20 5.57
N LYS A 131 15.67 9.29 5.39
CA LYS A 131 14.91 8.29 4.62
C LYS A 131 15.23 8.35 3.13
N LEU A 132 15.45 9.54 2.58
CA LEU A 132 15.92 9.69 1.21
C LEU A 132 17.24 8.95 0.98
N LEU A 133 18.18 9.07 1.94
CA LEU A 133 19.46 8.35 1.91
C LEU A 133 19.28 6.83 1.87
N GLU A 134 18.39 6.29 2.72
CA GLU A 134 18.09 4.86 2.76
C GLU A 134 17.53 4.36 1.43
N VAL A 135 16.58 5.10 0.85
CA VAL A 135 15.97 4.73 -0.44
C VAL A 135 16.99 4.77 -1.57
N LEU A 136 17.83 5.81 -1.63
CA LEU A 136 18.87 5.91 -2.66
C LEU A 136 19.90 4.78 -2.55
N LYS A 137 20.27 4.36 -1.33
CA LYS A 137 21.13 3.17 -1.14
C LYS A 137 20.48 1.93 -1.75
N ARG A 138 19.19 1.71 -1.48
CA ARG A 138 18.45 0.57 -2.06
C ARG A 138 18.42 0.62 -3.59
N MET A 139 18.23 1.81 -4.17
CA MET A 139 18.25 1.97 -5.62
C MET A 139 19.61 1.62 -6.22
N VAL A 140 20.72 2.04 -5.60
CA VAL A 140 22.08 1.71 -6.05
C VAL A 140 22.38 0.21 -5.84
N GLU A 141 21.90 -0.41 -4.77
CA GLU A 141 22.04 -1.85 -4.54
C GLU A 141 21.31 -2.68 -5.63
N LEU A 142 20.13 -2.20 -6.08
CA LEU A 142 19.33 -2.87 -7.11
C LEU A 142 19.87 -2.67 -8.51
N ASP A 143 20.41 -1.51 -8.79
CA ASP A 143 20.99 -1.14 -10.09
C ASP A 143 22.25 -0.29 -9.87
N PRO A 144 23.41 -0.97 -9.70
CA PRO A 144 24.69 -0.28 -9.48
C PRO A 144 25.11 0.61 -10.65
N GLU A 145 24.57 0.38 -11.84
CA GLU A 145 24.85 1.19 -13.04
C GLU A 145 23.97 2.44 -13.13
N ASN A 146 23.03 2.63 -12.18
CA ASN A 146 22.19 3.82 -12.11
C ASN A 146 22.98 5.03 -11.64
N ILE A 147 23.60 5.70 -12.59
CA ILE A 147 24.48 6.86 -12.37
C ILE A 147 23.74 8.00 -11.64
N ALA A 148 22.48 8.26 -12.00
CA ALA A 148 21.69 9.34 -11.38
C ALA A 148 21.48 9.12 -9.88
N SER A 149 21.13 7.90 -9.47
CA SER A 149 20.97 7.54 -8.07
C SER A 149 22.29 7.60 -7.30
N SER A 150 23.39 7.16 -7.93
CA SER A 150 24.74 7.19 -7.34
C SER A 150 25.23 8.62 -7.13
N ILE A 151 25.02 9.53 -8.09
CA ILE A 151 25.37 10.95 -7.96
C ILE A 151 24.57 11.58 -6.82
N LYS A 152 23.27 11.40 -6.80
CA LYS A 152 22.38 11.98 -5.77
C LYS A 152 22.73 11.46 -4.36
N LEU A 153 23.09 10.18 -4.25
CA LEU A 153 23.60 9.59 -3.03
C LEU A 153 24.89 10.25 -2.57
N GLY A 154 25.85 10.45 -3.48
CA GLY A 154 27.12 11.14 -3.22
C GLY A 154 26.92 12.59 -2.75
N GLU A 155 26.03 13.34 -3.39
CA GLU A 155 25.69 14.72 -3.00
C GLU A 155 25.11 14.79 -1.58
N LEU A 156 24.24 13.85 -1.20
CA LEU A 156 23.67 13.79 0.14
C LEU A 156 24.74 13.50 1.21
N TYR A 157 25.65 12.56 0.93
CA TYR A 157 26.78 12.30 1.83
C TYR A 157 27.67 13.52 2.01
N GLN A 158 27.96 14.23 0.92
CA GLN A 158 28.76 15.44 0.97
C GLN A 158 28.10 16.53 1.82
N ARG A 159 26.80 16.76 1.65
CA ARG A 159 26.03 17.72 2.48
C ARG A 159 25.99 17.32 3.95
N ALA A 160 25.81 16.03 4.25
CA ALA A 160 25.82 15.54 5.61
C ALA A 160 27.17 15.73 6.30
N ASN A 161 28.27 15.53 5.56
CA ASN A 161 29.61 15.77 6.08
C ASN A 161 29.96 17.25 6.24
N GLN A 162 29.40 18.14 5.41
CA GLN A 162 29.59 19.60 5.52
C GLN A 162 28.74 20.22 6.63
N ALA A 163 27.64 19.59 6.99
CA ALA A 163 26.77 20.03 8.08
C ALA A 163 27.31 19.69 9.48
N GLY A 164 28.59 19.32 9.64
CA GLY A 164 29.35 19.00 10.86
C GLY A 164 28.58 18.97 12.18
N PRO A 165 29.05 18.32 13.25
CA PRO A 165 28.32 18.33 14.50
C PRO A 165 28.09 19.79 14.93
N ALA A 166 26.81 20.18 15.05
CA ALA A 166 26.45 21.43 15.68
C ALA A 166 27.01 21.39 17.10
N LEU A 167 28.03 22.23 17.36
CA LEU A 167 28.60 22.45 18.68
C LEU A 167 27.56 23.06 19.62
#